data_505140bc71ae3ac2d186b17a7d5bc934
#
_entry.id   505140bc71ae3ac2d186b17a7d5bc934
#
_cell.length_a   1.000
_cell.length_b   1.000
_cell.length_c   1.000
_cell.angle_alpha   90.00
_cell.angle_beta   90.00
_cell.angle_gamma   90.00
#
_symmetry.space_group_name_H-M   'P 1'
#
loop_
_entity.id
_entity.type
_entity.pdbx_description
1 polymer ?
#
loop_
_entity_poly.entity_id
_entity_poly.type
_entity_poly.pdbx_seq_one_letter_code
_entity_poly.pdbx_strand_id
1 'polypeptide(L)'
;MRNKLWSLVGLTASLLAGTAMAQPATSSSDDWMGDWLNNGQWYVGAKAGIGWLNHDTRLRTVSPAGAPVRGEAGYDDGYVGSLNGGYAFNSGIDLELEGAMRNNDANHIRGYSTGDVHGAMRNYAIMGNVYYHIPVPDFGLPISPFIGAGAGVSDYNPYHIRSSTMPYPTYVGGPDSWGFAYQAMAGLSYAVSDNVSVSAEYRWFSRTDQSYPRGVTNDYDHNSVLFGIRYSFGAPTVVEEKQAAYVAPPAHPPAASRNYLVFFDFNKSDLTSDAKRIVDQAAANAQSNHVSQLEVTGHTDTVGSDAYNMRLSRRRAESVSAELQAQGVPSSEIAIFAKGKRDLLVPTADGVKEPQNRRVQIVFGSGPTS
;
A
#
# COMPACT_ATOMS: atom_id res chain seq x y z
N MET A 1 26.54 48.90 5.69
CA MET A 1 27.35 47.80 5.19
C MET A 1 27.37 46.68 6.25
N ARG A 2 26.52 45.71 6.13
CA ARG A 2 26.62 44.46 6.93
C ARG A 2 26.10 43.34 6.01
N ASN A 3 27.04 42.54 5.53
CA ASN A 3 26.83 41.34 4.74
C ASN A 3 26.03 40.33 5.56
N LYS A 4 24.85 39.99 5.09
CA LYS A 4 24.12 38.79 5.55
C LYS A 4 24.54 37.65 4.63
N LEU A 5 25.39 36.78 5.18
CA LEU A 5 25.67 35.46 4.62
C LEU A 5 24.35 34.66 4.54
N TRP A 6 24.05 34.23 3.35
CA TRP A 6 23.05 33.20 3.12
C TRP A 6 23.65 31.85 3.55
N SER A 7 23.25 31.35 4.69
CA SER A 7 23.51 29.95 5.04
C SER A 7 22.51 29.08 4.28
N LEU A 8 22.92 28.58 3.13
CA LEU A 8 22.34 27.40 2.52
C LEU A 8 22.54 26.25 3.51
N VAL A 9 21.49 25.82 4.17
CA VAL A 9 21.46 24.51 4.82
C VAL A 9 21.33 23.49 3.70
N GLY A 10 22.49 23.08 3.18
CA GLY A 10 22.60 21.92 2.32
C GLY A 10 22.30 20.67 3.15
N LEU A 11 21.12 20.12 2.97
CA LEU A 11 20.80 18.77 3.43
C LEU A 11 21.58 17.80 2.50
N THR A 12 22.83 17.52 2.85
CA THR A 12 23.55 16.40 2.24
C THR A 12 22.96 15.13 2.81
N ALA A 13 22.05 14.52 2.05
CA ALA A 13 21.67 13.14 2.23
C ALA A 13 22.91 12.28 1.95
N SER A 14 23.64 11.93 2.99
CA SER A 14 24.70 10.92 2.89
C SER A 14 24.01 9.58 2.59
N LEU A 15 24.08 9.17 1.33
CA LEU A 15 23.78 7.81 0.92
C LEU A 15 24.79 6.89 1.62
N LEU A 16 24.40 6.34 2.75
CA LEU A 16 25.04 5.15 3.30
C LEU A 16 24.65 3.97 2.42
N ALA A 17 25.43 3.74 1.37
CA ALA A 17 25.47 2.47 0.67
C ALA A 17 26.08 1.43 1.62
N GLY A 18 25.24 0.88 2.50
CA GLY A 18 25.58 -0.28 3.30
C GLY A 18 25.67 -1.49 2.36
N THR A 19 26.88 -1.96 2.08
CA THR A 19 27.08 -3.29 1.51
C THR A 19 26.51 -4.30 2.49
N ALA A 20 25.39 -4.93 2.12
CA ALA A 20 24.84 -6.05 2.86
C ALA A 20 25.82 -7.22 2.80
N MET A 21 26.64 -7.36 3.84
CA MET A 21 27.34 -8.60 4.12
C MET A 21 26.28 -9.60 4.62
N ALA A 22 26.09 -10.65 3.86
CA ALA A 22 25.31 -11.81 4.28
C ALA A 22 25.94 -12.41 5.54
N GLN A 23 25.31 -12.23 6.70
CA GLN A 23 25.66 -12.98 7.90
C GLN A 23 24.93 -14.34 7.87
N PRO A 24 25.59 -15.43 8.27
CA PRO A 24 24.93 -16.72 8.39
C PRO A 24 23.90 -16.66 9.53
N ALA A 25 22.70 -17.11 9.25
CA ALA A 25 21.60 -17.18 10.20
C ALA A 25 21.93 -18.14 11.35
N THR A 26 22.13 -17.60 12.55
CA THR A 26 22.00 -18.35 13.79
C THR A 26 20.61 -18.06 14.34
N SER A 27 19.71 -19.02 14.23
CA SER A 27 18.35 -18.94 14.77
C SER A 27 18.41 -19.00 16.29
N SER A 28 18.20 -17.87 16.96
CA SER A 28 17.73 -17.84 18.34
C SER A 28 16.26 -17.40 18.33
N SER A 29 15.42 -18.11 19.05
CA SER A 29 13.96 -18.02 19.07
C SER A 29 13.36 -16.75 19.70
N ASP A 30 14.14 -15.67 19.81
CA ASP A 30 13.71 -14.42 20.47
C ASP A 30 13.84 -13.16 19.59
N ASP A 31 14.12 -13.31 18.30
CA ASP A 31 14.28 -12.16 17.39
C ASP A 31 12.97 -11.81 16.66
N TRP A 32 11.91 -11.60 17.41
CA TRP A 32 10.61 -11.15 16.87
C TRP A 32 10.70 -9.85 16.08
N MET A 33 11.69 -9.00 16.40
CA MET A 33 11.94 -7.75 15.70
C MET A 33 12.65 -7.97 14.36
N GLY A 34 13.54 -8.97 14.28
CA GLY A 34 14.20 -9.37 13.04
C GLY A 34 13.22 -9.95 12.02
N ASP A 35 12.31 -10.81 12.45
CA ASP A 35 11.26 -11.37 11.58
C ASP A 35 10.29 -10.28 11.09
N TRP A 36 10.02 -9.26 11.90
CA TRP A 36 9.13 -8.16 11.53
C TRP A 36 9.77 -7.25 10.48
N LEU A 37 11.07 -6.94 10.62
CA LEU A 37 11.84 -6.11 9.68
C LEU A 37 12.21 -6.84 8.38
N ASN A 38 12.18 -8.15 8.35
CA ASN A 38 12.44 -8.93 7.14
C ASN A 38 11.20 -9.10 6.25
N ASN A 39 10.02 -8.63 6.71
CA ASN A 39 8.74 -8.87 6.05
C ASN A 39 8.17 -7.61 5.37
N GLY A 40 9.02 -6.87 4.66
CA GLY A 40 8.62 -5.66 3.94
C GLY A 40 9.77 -5.01 3.17
N GLN A 41 9.54 -3.78 2.70
CA GLN A 41 10.48 -3.05 1.85
C GLN A 41 10.67 -1.61 2.32
N TRP A 42 11.92 -1.14 2.32
CA TRP A 42 12.23 0.28 2.47
C TRP A 42 11.87 1.03 1.20
N TYR A 43 11.42 2.25 1.36
CA TYR A 43 11.16 3.14 0.22
C TYR A 43 11.52 4.58 0.49
N VAL A 44 11.69 5.33 -0.59
CA VAL A 44 11.77 6.78 -0.60
C VAL A 44 10.79 7.33 -1.64
N GLY A 45 10.35 8.55 -1.44
CA GLY A 45 9.41 9.17 -2.36
C GLY A 45 9.43 10.69 -2.28
N ALA A 46 8.74 11.26 -3.25
CA ALA A 46 8.45 12.70 -3.30
C ALA A 46 7.02 12.90 -3.73
N LYS A 47 6.37 13.91 -3.17
CA LYS A 47 5.00 14.30 -3.53
C LYS A 47 4.97 15.80 -3.81
N ALA A 48 4.20 16.21 -4.80
CA ALA A 48 3.96 17.61 -5.12
C ALA A 48 2.51 17.81 -5.57
N GLY A 49 1.97 19.00 -5.32
CA GLY A 49 0.60 19.30 -5.71
C GLY A 49 0.15 20.71 -5.33
N ILE A 50 -1.14 20.90 -5.37
CA ILE A 50 -1.82 22.15 -5.03
C ILE A 50 -2.52 22.00 -3.68
N GLY A 51 -2.64 23.13 -2.97
CA GLY A 51 -3.31 23.13 -1.69
C GLY A 51 -3.91 24.50 -1.35
N TRP A 52 -4.94 24.47 -0.53
CA TRP A 52 -5.72 25.63 -0.13
C TRP A 52 -6.03 25.62 1.35
N LEU A 53 -6.20 26.79 1.90
CA LEU A 53 -6.60 27.00 3.28
C LEU A 53 -8.13 27.04 3.39
N ASN A 54 -8.69 26.38 4.42
CA ASN A 54 -10.14 26.32 4.62
C ASN A 54 -10.72 27.63 5.16
N HIS A 55 -9.92 28.41 5.85
CA HIS A 55 -10.37 29.60 6.56
C HIS A 55 -9.38 30.74 6.40
N ASP A 56 -9.92 31.98 6.34
CA ASP A 56 -9.12 33.17 6.43
C ASP A 56 -8.47 33.25 7.82
N THR A 57 -7.20 33.60 7.86
CA THR A 57 -6.46 33.76 9.10
C THR A 57 -6.94 35.02 9.84
N ARG A 58 -7.41 34.89 11.06
CA ARG A 58 -7.82 36.01 11.91
C ARG A 58 -6.59 36.78 12.41
N LEU A 59 -6.46 37.99 11.95
CA LEU A 59 -5.41 38.91 12.35
C LEU A 59 -5.89 39.80 13.50
N ARG A 60 -5.17 39.76 14.63
CA ARG A 60 -5.33 40.72 15.72
C ARG A 60 -4.01 41.45 15.93
N THR A 61 -4.01 42.73 15.72
CA THR A 61 -2.85 43.58 15.99
C THR A 61 -3.29 44.79 16.80
N VAL A 62 -2.35 45.52 17.35
CA VAL A 62 -2.60 46.74 18.10
C VAL A 62 -1.99 47.88 17.30
N SER A 63 -2.80 48.92 17.02
CA SER A 63 -2.31 50.14 16.38
C SER A 63 -1.26 50.83 17.27
N PRO A 64 -0.39 51.67 16.74
CA PRO A 64 0.53 52.48 17.56
C PRO A 64 -0.15 53.32 18.63
N ALA A 65 -1.44 53.63 18.42
CA ALA A 65 -2.28 54.33 19.40
C ALA A 65 -2.91 53.43 20.46
N GLY A 66 -2.58 52.11 20.47
CA GLY A 66 -3.10 51.13 21.42
C GLY A 66 -4.48 50.55 21.12
N ALA A 67 -5.11 50.94 20.01
CA ALA A 67 -6.42 50.40 19.62
C ALA A 67 -6.30 49.03 18.98
N PRO A 68 -7.17 48.04 19.36
CA PRO A 68 -7.15 46.72 18.76
C PRO A 68 -7.60 46.78 17.28
N VAL A 69 -6.78 46.27 16.41
CA VAL A 69 -7.06 46.14 14.98
C VAL A 69 -7.39 44.67 14.70
N ARG A 70 -8.55 44.41 14.09
CA ARG A 70 -9.00 43.09 13.70
C ARG A 70 -9.13 43.04 12.18
N GLY A 71 -8.56 41.98 11.58
CA GLY A 71 -8.68 41.71 10.15
C GLY A 71 -8.69 40.20 9.89
N GLU A 72 -9.02 39.83 8.66
CA GLU A 72 -8.93 38.45 8.20
C GLU A 72 -8.09 38.48 6.93
N ALA A 73 -7.01 37.68 6.89
CA ALA A 73 -6.18 37.49 5.71
C ALA A 73 -6.67 36.28 4.94
N GLY A 74 -7.03 36.47 3.68
CA GLY A 74 -7.31 35.43 2.73
C GLY A 74 -6.08 35.07 1.90
N TYR A 75 -6.07 33.89 1.37
CA TYR A 75 -4.94 33.30 0.63
C TYR A 75 -5.44 32.68 -0.66
N ASP A 76 -4.59 32.76 -1.69
CA ASP A 76 -4.78 32.01 -2.93
C ASP A 76 -4.40 30.53 -2.75
N ASP A 77 -4.86 29.72 -3.69
CA ASP A 77 -4.38 28.35 -3.81
C ASP A 77 -2.86 28.37 -4.00
N GLY A 78 -2.19 27.48 -3.31
CA GLY A 78 -0.74 27.41 -3.28
C GLY A 78 -0.20 26.09 -3.71
N TYR A 79 1.08 25.87 -3.45
CA TYR A 79 1.75 24.63 -3.74
C TYR A 79 2.17 23.90 -2.47
N VAL A 80 2.22 22.58 -2.56
CA VAL A 80 2.71 21.67 -1.53
C VAL A 80 3.76 20.79 -2.15
N GLY A 81 4.87 20.58 -1.42
CA GLY A 81 5.89 19.63 -1.78
C GLY A 81 6.35 18.84 -0.55
N SER A 82 6.65 17.57 -0.72
CA SER A 82 7.22 16.74 0.36
C SER A 82 8.22 15.72 -0.14
N LEU A 83 9.13 15.37 0.76
CA LEU A 83 10.03 14.22 0.62
C LEU A 83 9.73 13.26 1.76
N ASN A 84 9.74 11.99 1.46
CA ASN A 84 9.37 10.97 2.41
C ASN A 84 10.24 9.72 2.27
N GLY A 85 10.38 9.01 3.37
CA GLY A 85 11.01 7.70 3.42
C GLY A 85 10.31 6.84 4.46
N GLY A 86 10.22 5.55 4.20
CA GLY A 86 9.45 4.69 5.06
C GLY A 86 9.69 3.21 4.82
N TYR A 87 8.91 2.42 5.52
CA TYR A 87 8.93 0.98 5.43
C TYR A 87 7.51 0.46 5.17
N ALA A 88 7.35 -0.31 4.10
CA ALA A 88 6.12 -0.94 3.69
C ALA A 88 6.12 -2.40 4.12
N PHE A 89 5.19 -2.76 5.00
CA PHE A 89 5.00 -4.13 5.44
C PHE A 89 4.13 -4.92 4.45
N ASN A 90 4.36 -6.21 4.35
CA ASN A 90 3.54 -7.10 3.50
C ASN A 90 2.08 -7.21 3.97
N SER A 91 1.77 -6.75 5.19
CA SER A 91 0.40 -6.65 5.71
C SER A 91 -0.44 -5.53 5.08
N GLY A 92 0.17 -4.71 4.20
CA GLY A 92 -0.47 -3.53 3.62
C GLY A 92 -0.41 -2.28 4.50
N ILE A 93 0.39 -2.31 5.56
CA ILE A 93 0.66 -1.16 6.43
C ILE A 93 2.00 -0.54 6.02
N ASP A 94 2.05 0.79 5.88
CA ASP A 94 3.29 1.54 5.68
C ASP A 94 3.53 2.48 6.87
N LEU A 95 4.77 2.56 7.30
CA LEU A 95 5.25 3.59 8.23
C LEU A 95 6.14 4.56 7.46
N GLU A 96 5.88 5.85 7.56
CA GLU A 96 6.54 6.89 6.78
C GLU A 96 6.99 8.06 7.66
N LEU A 97 8.19 8.55 7.43
CA LEU A 97 8.65 9.85 7.90
C LEU A 97 8.63 10.82 6.71
N GLU A 98 8.00 11.97 6.88
CA GLU A 98 7.81 12.96 5.84
C GLU A 98 8.31 14.34 6.29
N GLY A 99 9.07 15.02 5.43
CA GLY A 99 9.33 16.45 5.50
C GLY A 99 8.52 17.17 4.43
N ALA A 100 7.66 18.11 4.80
CA ALA A 100 6.76 18.81 3.89
C ALA A 100 6.89 20.32 3.98
N MET A 101 6.66 21.00 2.85
CA MET A 101 6.52 22.46 2.77
C MET A 101 5.22 22.83 2.06
N ARG A 102 4.58 23.91 2.53
CA ARG A 102 3.36 24.49 1.96
C ARG A 102 3.56 25.98 1.80
N ASN A 103 3.05 26.55 0.71
CA ASN A 103 3.11 27.99 0.47
C ASN A 103 1.81 28.45 -0.19
N ASN A 104 1.13 29.41 0.44
CA ASN A 104 -0.07 30.04 -0.08
C ASN A 104 0.14 31.56 -0.04
N ASP A 105 0.00 32.23 -1.18
CA ASP A 105 0.19 33.68 -1.28
C ASP A 105 -1.02 34.44 -0.71
N ALA A 106 -0.76 35.48 0.05
CA ALA A 106 -1.82 36.32 0.61
C ALA A 106 -2.44 37.18 -0.49
N ASN A 107 -3.77 37.17 -0.62
CA ASN A 107 -4.49 37.87 -1.67
C ASN A 107 -5.33 39.06 -1.18
N HIS A 108 -5.84 39.03 0.05
CA HIS A 108 -6.61 40.13 0.62
C HIS A 108 -6.53 40.19 2.15
N ILE A 109 -6.81 41.35 2.72
CA ILE A 109 -7.03 41.52 4.15
C ILE A 109 -8.40 42.17 4.35
N ARG A 110 -9.38 41.39 4.80
CA ARG A 110 -10.73 41.86 5.08
C ARG A 110 -10.74 42.80 6.27
N GLY A 111 -11.45 43.94 6.15
CA GLY A 111 -11.51 44.98 7.19
C GLY A 111 -10.53 46.16 6.97
N TYR A 112 -9.64 46.05 6.04
CA TYR A 112 -8.76 47.11 5.56
C TYR A 112 -8.79 47.11 4.03
N SER A 113 -9.14 48.22 3.44
CA SER A 113 -9.31 48.52 2.04
C SER A 113 -8.52 47.68 1.00
N THR A 114 -9.02 47.72 -0.21
CA THR A 114 -8.64 47.12 -1.49
C THR A 114 -7.23 47.47 -2.03
N GLY A 115 -6.21 47.52 -1.18
CA GLY A 115 -4.83 47.71 -1.63
C GLY A 115 -4.13 46.40 -1.90
N ASP A 116 -3.06 46.47 -2.69
CA ASP A 116 -2.22 45.30 -2.99
C ASP A 116 -1.68 44.66 -1.70
N VAL A 117 -2.02 43.38 -1.49
CA VAL A 117 -1.49 42.58 -0.40
C VAL A 117 -0.36 41.74 -0.96
N HIS A 118 0.77 41.75 -0.26
CA HIS A 118 1.95 40.96 -0.61
C HIS A 118 2.37 40.13 0.58
N GLY A 119 2.89 38.94 0.30
CA GLY A 119 3.39 38.00 1.30
C GLY A 119 2.78 36.62 1.11
N ALA A 120 3.17 35.71 1.94
CA ALA A 120 2.72 34.33 1.83
C ALA A 120 2.62 33.66 3.22
N MET A 121 1.73 32.69 3.33
CA MET A 121 1.73 31.73 4.42
C MET A 121 2.64 30.58 4.06
N ARG A 122 3.73 30.42 4.79
CA ARG A 122 4.64 29.28 4.66
C ARG A 122 4.51 28.36 5.87
N ASN A 123 4.50 27.08 5.60
CA ASN A 123 4.44 26.06 6.63
C ASN A 123 5.44 24.95 6.29
N TYR A 124 6.29 24.62 7.23
CA TYR A 124 7.19 23.47 7.18
C TYR A 124 6.72 22.46 8.21
N ALA A 125 6.74 21.18 7.86
CA ALA A 125 6.29 20.13 8.77
C ALA A 125 7.20 18.92 8.70
N ILE A 126 7.35 18.25 9.85
CA ILE A 126 7.95 16.92 9.97
C ILE A 126 6.88 16.02 10.56
N MET A 127 6.47 15.00 9.81
CA MET A 127 5.33 14.14 10.14
C MET A 127 5.75 12.68 10.17
N GLY A 128 5.24 11.93 11.14
CA GLY A 128 5.21 10.49 11.12
C GLY A 128 3.84 10.03 10.63
N ASN A 129 3.80 9.23 9.59
CA ASN A 129 2.58 8.78 8.94
C ASN A 129 2.44 7.26 9.04
N VAL A 130 1.19 6.81 9.11
CA VAL A 130 0.80 5.40 8.95
C VAL A 130 -0.20 5.35 7.81
N TYR A 131 0.03 4.48 6.85
CA TYR A 131 -0.91 4.21 5.76
C TYR A 131 -1.39 2.76 5.83
N TYR A 132 -2.60 2.54 5.37
CA TYR A 132 -3.19 1.23 5.16
C TYR A 132 -3.68 1.10 3.73
N HIS A 133 -3.08 0.17 3.00
CA HIS A 133 -3.48 -0.18 1.64
C HIS A 133 -4.66 -1.15 1.70
N ILE A 134 -5.80 -0.70 1.18
CA ILE A 134 -7.06 -1.45 1.22
C ILE A 134 -6.97 -2.57 0.18
N PRO A 135 -7.07 -3.84 0.59
CA PRO A 135 -7.09 -4.93 -0.34
C PRO A 135 -8.33 -4.86 -1.22
N VAL A 136 -8.14 -4.67 -2.51
CA VAL A 136 -9.23 -4.66 -3.50
C VAL A 136 -9.17 -5.93 -4.33
N PRO A 137 -10.32 -6.44 -4.80
CA PRO A 137 -10.33 -7.53 -5.76
C PRO A 137 -9.51 -7.15 -7.00
N ASP A 138 -8.73 -8.09 -7.51
CA ASP A 138 -7.92 -7.89 -8.69
C ASP A 138 -8.80 -7.68 -9.92
N PHE A 139 -8.96 -6.43 -10.35
CA PHE A 139 -9.66 -6.05 -11.59
C PHE A 139 -8.74 -6.07 -12.81
N GLY A 140 -7.53 -6.62 -12.68
CA GLY A 140 -6.51 -6.61 -13.73
C GLY A 140 -5.80 -5.25 -13.88
N LEU A 141 -6.00 -4.34 -12.93
CA LEU A 141 -5.27 -3.07 -12.82
C LEU A 141 -4.48 -3.04 -11.51
N PRO A 142 -3.20 -2.68 -11.53
CA PRO A 142 -2.36 -2.62 -10.33
C PRO A 142 -2.63 -1.33 -9.53
N ILE A 143 -3.91 -1.12 -9.15
CA ILE A 143 -4.37 0.04 -8.37
C ILE A 143 -4.61 -0.40 -6.93
N SER A 144 -4.05 0.31 -5.99
CA SER A 144 -4.20 0.10 -4.55
C SER A 144 -4.76 1.36 -3.90
N PRO A 145 -6.04 1.38 -3.48
CA PRO A 145 -6.58 2.43 -2.63
C PRO A 145 -5.90 2.41 -1.26
N PHE A 146 -5.69 3.58 -0.68
CA PHE A 146 -5.15 3.69 0.66
C PHE A 146 -5.81 4.79 1.46
N ILE A 147 -5.75 4.64 2.78
CA ILE A 147 -6.05 5.67 3.76
C ILE A 147 -4.85 5.83 4.67
N GLY A 148 -4.71 6.99 5.28
CA GLY A 148 -3.60 7.24 6.20
C GLY A 148 -3.92 8.29 7.23
N ALA A 149 -3.14 8.28 8.29
CA ALA A 149 -3.13 9.29 9.32
C ALA A 149 -1.70 9.60 9.74
N GLY A 150 -1.45 10.84 10.18
CA GLY A 150 -0.13 11.24 10.61
C GLY A 150 -0.18 12.25 11.74
N ALA A 151 0.90 12.27 12.52
CA ALA A 151 1.12 13.25 13.57
C ALA A 151 2.58 13.71 13.56
N GLY A 152 2.82 14.94 14.00
CA GLY A 152 4.16 15.50 14.00
C GLY A 152 4.20 16.93 14.52
N VAL A 153 5.17 17.67 13.99
CA VAL A 153 5.36 19.07 14.33
C VAL A 153 5.41 19.90 13.07
N SER A 154 4.87 21.09 13.16
CA SER A 154 4.95 22.04 12.05
C SER A 154 5.30 23.45 12.50
N ASP A 155 6.02 24.16 11.64
CA ASP A 155 6.30 25.57 11.80
C ASP A 155 5.22 26.39 11.10
N TYR A 156 4.81 27.50 11.73
CA TYR A 156 3.87 28.48 11.18
C TYR A 156 4.62 29.78 10.92
N ASN A 157 4.78 30.12 9.65
CA ASN A 157 5.59 31.26 9.24
C ASN A 157 4.83 32.18 8.26
N PRO A 158 4.09 33.20 8.77
CA PRO A 158 3.54 34.24 7.92
C PRO A 158 4.67 35.13 7.40
N TYR A 159 5.07 34.89 6.15
CA TYR A 159 6.22 35.54 5.54
C TYR A 159 5.85 36.86 4.89
N HIS A 160 6.33 37.98 5.46
CA HIS A 160 6.24 39.34 4.91
C HIS A 160 4.85 39.79 4.43
N ILE A 161 3.77 39.43 5.13
CA ILE A 161 2.43 39.86 4.78
C ILE A 161 2.33 41.38 5.04
N ARG A 162 2.11 42.17 3.97
CA ARG A 162 2.01 43.63 3.97
C ARG A 162 0.83 44.07 3.13
N SER A 163 0.20 45.15 3.54
CA SER A 163 -0.78 45.89 2.72
C SER A 163 -0.33 47.33 2.50
N SER A 164 -0.43 47.83 1.28
CA SER A 164 -0.08 49.20 0.91
C SER A 164 -1.03 50.24 1.50
N THR A 165 -2.22 49.85 1.92
CA THR A 165 -3.27 50.74 2.42
C THR A 165 -3.40 50.79 3.94
N MET A 166 -2.63 49.96 4.66
CA MET A 166 -2.56 50.09 6.11
C MET A 166 -1.79 51.37 6.48
N PRO A 167 -2.32 52.25 7.37
CA PRO A 167 -1.70 53.49 7.73
C PRO A 167 -0.33 53.32 8.43
N TYR A 168 0.04 52.09 8.74
CA TYR A 168 1.35 51.69 9.26
C TYR A 168 1.74 50.34 8.65
N PRO A 169 3.04 50.10 8.39
CA PRO A 169 3.52 48.79 7.96
C PRO A 169 3.30 47.80 9.08
N THR A 170 2.12 47.24 9.17
CA THR A 170 1.77 46.25 10.19
C THR A 170 2.36 44.95 9.72
N TYR A 171 3.42 44.56 10.38
CA TYR A 171 4.02 43.24 10.20
C TYR A 171 3.06 42.20 10.79
N VAL A 172 2.42 41.44 9.93
CA VAL A 172 1.71 40.24 10.35
C VAL A 172 2.73 39.11 10.33
N GLY A 173 3.56 39.07 11.34
CA GLY A 173 4.53 38.02 11.57
C GLY A 173 4.61 37.79 13.07
N GLY A 174 4.19 36.63 13.51
CA GLY A 174 4.56 36.10 14.83
C GLY A 174 5.98 35.55 14.76
N PRO A 175 6.66 35.31 15.89
CA PRO A 175 7.87 34.51 15.90
C PRO A 175 7.54 33.13 15.31
N ASP A 176 8.46 32.61 14.51
CA ASP A 176 8.41 31.21 14.04
C ASP A 176 8.09 30.31 15.23
N SER A 177 7.03 29.54 15.13
CA SER A 177 6.59 28.70 16.24
C SER A 177 6.30 27.29 15.75
N TRP A 178 7.01 26.35 16.29
CA TRP A 178 6.72 24.93 16.13
C TRP A 178 5.56 24.52 17.03
N GLY A 179 4.63 23.76 16.49
CA GLY A 179 3.48 23.24 17.21
C GLY A 179 3.11 21.86 16.73
N PHE A 180 2.28 21.18 17.52
CA PHE A 180 1.76 19.87 17.16
C PHE A 180 0.85 19.96 15.93
N ALA A 181 1.04 19.04 15.01
CA ALA A 181 0.25 18.92 13.79
C ALA A 181 -0.21 17.50 13.56
N TYR A 182 -1.32 17.35 12.87
CA TYR A 182 -1.88 16.06 12.49
C TYR A 182 -2.51 16.14 11.11
N GLN A 183 -2.62 15.00 10.45
CA GLN A 183 -3.15 14.93 9.09
C GLN A 183 -3.89 13.62 8.84
N ALA A 184 -4.84 13.68 7.91
CA ALA A 184 -5.55 12.53 7.37
C ALA A 184 -5.39 12.50 5.84
N MET A 185 -5.19 11.33 5.29
CA MET A 185 -4.93 11.13 3.87
C MET A 185 -5.80 10.01 3.32
N ALA A 186 -6.16 10.16 2.04
CA ALA A 186 -6.79 9.10 1.27
C ALA A 186 -6.38 9.22 -0.20
N GLY A 187 -6.15 8.11 -0.87
CA GLY A 187 -5.66 8.17 -2.23
C GLY A 187 -5.65 6.82 -2.95
N LEU A 188 -5.06 6.86 -4.12
CA LEU A 188 -4.85 5.72 -4.99
C LEU A 188 -3.37 5.63 -5.33
N SER A 189 -2.81 4.44 -5.27
CA SER A 189 -1.46 4.12 -5.72
C SER A 189 -1.55 3.20 -6.92
N TYR A 190 -0.66 3.40 -7.88
CA TYR A 190 -0.54 2.59 -9.09
C TYR A 190 0.91 2.11 -9.25
N ALA A 191 1.11 0.80 -9.30
CA ALA A 191 2.42 0.21 -9.54
C ALA A 191 2.77 0.33 -11.03
N VAL A 192 3.77 1.16 -11.34
CA VAL A 192 4.30 1.36 -12.70
C VAL A 192 5.28 0.24 -13.04
N SER A 193 6.05 -0.21 -12.07
CA SER A 193 6.98 -1.34 -12.14
C SER A 193 7.13 -1.95 -10.74
N ASP A 194 7.92 -3.00 -10.65
CA ASP A 194 8.19 -3.71 -9.40
C ASP A 194 8.76 -2.80 -8.30
N ASN A 195 9.50 -1.78 -8.69
CA ASN A 195 10.15 -0.86 -7.75
C ASN A 195 9.58 0.56 -7.75
N VAL A 196 8.73 0.91 -8.75
CA VAL A 196 8.23 2.28 -8.91
C VAL A 196 6.72 2.30 -8.86
N SER A 197 6.17 3.12 -8.00
CA SER A 197 4.75 3.44 -7.98
C SER A 197 4.51 4.94 -8.04
N VAL A 198 3.35 5.31 -8.56
CA VAL A 198 2.83 6.67 -8.56
C VAL A 198 1.55 6.72 -7.74
N SER A 199 1.24 7.87 -7.17
CA SER A 199 0.05 8.04 -6.35
C SER A 199 -0.66 9.36 -6.61
N ALA A 200 -1.97 9.37 -6.36
CA ALA A 200 -2.77 10.57 -6.23
C ALA A 200 -3.41 10.53 -4.83
N GLU A 201 -3.22 11.59 -4.05
CA GLU A 201 -3.59 11.67 -2.64
C GLU A 201 -4.34 12.96 -2.35
N TYR A 202 -5.47 12.87 -1.68
CA TYR A 202 -6.09 13.99 -0.99
C TYR A 202 -5.63 13.98 0.46
N ARG A 203 -5.27 15.17 0.98
CA ARG A 203 -4.76 15.36 2.33
C ARG A 203 -5.46 16.52 3.01
N TRP A 204 -5.96 16.26 4.21
CA TRP A 204 -6.34 17.27 5.17
C TRP A 204 -5.27 17.36 6.25
N PHE A 205 -4.75 18.55 6.48
CA PHE A 205 -3.71 18.84 7.48
C PHE A 205 -4.21 19.91 8.43
N SER A 206 -4.01 19.71 9.72
CA SER A 206 -4.36 20.67 10.75
C SER A 206 -3.25 20.81 11.77
N ARG A 207 -3.15 21.97 12.34
CA ARG A 207 -2.22 22.28 13.42
C ARG A 207 -2.99 22.78 14.64
N THR A 208 -2.60 22.29 15.83
CA THR A 208 -3.20 22.76 17.09
C THR A 208 -2.84 24.22 17.34
N ASP A 209 -3.84 24.97 17.76
CA ASP A 209 -3.72 26.40 18.06
C ASP A 209 -2.66 26.67 19.12
N GLN A 210 -1.85 27.70 18.86
CA GLN A 210 -1.07 28.36 19.87
C GLN A 210 -1.61 29.76 20.11
N SER A 211 -1.96 30.06 21.35
CA SER A 211 -2.29 31.40 21.78
C SER A 211 -1.00 32.24 21.87
N TYR A 212 -0.82 33.15 20.93
CA TYR A 212 0.30 34.08 20.97
C TYR A 212 0.07 35.21 21.99
N PRO A 213 1.14 35.81 22.60
CA PRO A 213 1.06 36.86 23.59
C PRO A 213 0.47 38.17 23.11
N ARG A 214 -0.33 38.22 22.07
CA ARG A 214 -1.11 39.36 21.56
C ARG A 214 -2.45 38.94 21.01
N GLY A 215 -2.96 37.77 21.38
CA GLY A 215 -4.33 37.39 21.07
C GLY A 215 -4.58 36.96 19.61
N VAL A 216 -3.57 36.52 18.89
CA VAL A 216 -3.74 35.89 17.57
C VAL A 216 -3.98 34.40 17.82
N THR A 217 -5.21 33.95 17.55
CA THR A 217 -5.56 32.53 17.50
C THR A 217 -5.69 32.16 16.03
N ASN A 218 -4.91 31.24 15.55
CA ASN A 218 -4.95 30.81 14.17
C ASN A 218 -5.21 29.33 14.08
N ASP A 219 -6.42 28.99 13.62
CA ASP A 219 -6.71 27.65 13.13
C ASP A 219 -6.01 27.54 11.76
N TYR A 220 -5.08 26.59 11.64
CA TYR A 220 -4.43 26.31 10.38
C TYR A 220 -4.91 24.97 9.84
N ASP A 221 -5.94 25.03 9.01
CA ASP A 221 -6.49 23.89 8.29
C ASP A 221 -6.17 24.03 6.79
N HIS A 222 -5.51 23.05 6.26
CA HIS A 222 -5.02 23.05 4.90
C HIS A 222 -5.41 21.75 4.18
N ASN A 223 -6.05 21.89 3.02
CA ASN A 223 -6.35 20.79 2.12
C ASN A 223 -5.39 20.79 0.95
N SER A 224 -5.08 19.62 0.44
CA SER A 224 -4.23 19.48 -0.74
C SER A 224 -4.56 18.24 -1.55
N VAL A 225 -4.29 18.35 -2.85
CA VAL A 225 -4.23 17.22 -3.77
C VAL A 225 -2.79 17.08 -4.23
N LEU A 226 -2.20 15.92 -3.99
CA LEU A 226 -0.80 15.62 -4.22
C LEU A 226 -0.66 14.47 -5.22
N PHE A 227 0.32 14.58 -6.10
CA PHE A 227 0.79 13.49 -6.93
C PHE A 227 2.16 13.08 -6.42
N GLY A 228 2.37 11.78 -6.27
CA GLY A 228 3.59 11.22 -5.72
C GLY A 228 4.26 10.23 -6.65
N ILE A 229 5.57 10.12 -6.46
CA ILE A 229 6.39 9.03 -6.98
C ILE A 229 7.12 8.40 -5.82
N ARG A 230 7.17 7.06 -5.81
CA ARG A 230 7.82 6.26 -4.78
C ARG A 230 8.73 5.24 -5.44
N TYR A 231 9.93 5.07 -4.91
CA TYR A 231 10.86 4.02 -5.25
C TYR A 231 11.08 3.09 -4.06
N SER A 232 10.76 1.81 -4.22
CA SER A 232 10.94 0.76 -3.22
C SER A 232 12.26 0.03 -3.47
N PHE A 233 13.06 -0.15 -2.40
CA PHE A 233 14.35 -0.82 -2.47
C PHE A 233 14.19 -2.33 -2.28
N GLY A 234 14.96 -3.09 -3.03
CA GLY A 234 14.91 -4.54 -3.02
C GLY A 234 14.08 -5.09 -4.18
N ALA A 235 14.25 -6.36 -4.47
CA ALA A 235 13.28 -7.05 -5.30
C ALA A 235 11.93 -6.90 -4.59
N PRO A 236 10.81 -6.71 -5.33
CA PRO A 236 9.54 -6.96 -4.72
C PRO A 236 9.74 -8.29 -4.04
N THR A 237 9.52 -8.37 -2.75
CA THR A 237 9.07 -9.62 -2.21
C THR A 237 7.72 -9.81 -2.93
N VAL A 238 7.79 -10.32 -4.17
CA VAL A 238 6.84 -11.32 -4.52
C VAL A 238 6.84 -12.12 -3.23
N VAL A 239 5.78 -12.02 -2.43
CA VAL A 239 5.38 -13.17 -1.70
C VAL A 239 5.14 -14.16 -2.84
N GLU A 240 6.20 -14.66 -3.39
CA GLU A 240 6.31 -16.05 -3.66
C GLU A 240 5.87 -16.58 -2.30
N GLU A 241 4.55 -16.78 -2.18
CA GLU A 241 4.00 -17.68 -1.22
C GLU A 241 5.00 -18.84 -1.35
N LYS A 242 5.99 -18.77 -0.42
CA LYS A 242 7.05 -19.76 -0.34
C LYS A 242 6.21 -20.97 -0.12
N GLN A 243 5.84 -21.58 -1.24
CA GLN A 243 5.37 -22.95 -1.20
C GLN A 243 6.41 -23.55 -0.32
N ALA A 244 6.00 -23.73 0.95
CA ALA A 244 6.91 -24.17 2.01
C ALA A 244 7.76 -25.19 1.34
N ALA A 245 9.04 -24.87 1.15
CA ALA A 245 9.90 -25.66 0.29
C ALA A 245 9.63 -27.08 0.80
N TYR A 246 8.93 -27.83 -0.02
CA TYR A 246 8.66 -29.23 0.29
C TYR A 246 10.08 -29.81 0.42
N VAL A 247 10.56 -29.79 1.66
CA VAL A 247 11.75 -30.51 2.05
C VAL A 247 11.34 -31.94 1.78
N ALA A 248 11.74 -32.42 0.61
CA ALA A 248 11.52 -33.82 0.27
C ALA A 248 12.02 -34.64 1.46
N PRO A 249 11.16 -35.37 2.15
CA PRO A 249 11.62 -36.32 3.14
C PRO A 249 12.68 -37.17 2.45
N PRO A 250 13.74 -37.59 3.15
CA PRO A 250 14.77 -38.46 2.57
C PRO A 250 14.07 -39.62 1.86
N ALA A 251 14.47 -39.85 0.61
CA ALA A 251 13.82 -40.79 -0.31
C ALA A 251 13.62 -42.16 0.36
N HIS A 252 12.43 -42.34 0.93
CA HIS A 252 11.91 -43.67 1.11
C HIS A 252 11.42 -44.11 -0.27
N PRO A 253 11.61 -45.41 -0.65
CA PRO A 253 11.02 -45.92 -1.86
C PRO A 253 9.52 -45.62 -1.83
N PRO A 254 8.93 -45.07 -2.92
CA PRO A 254 7.62 -44.48 -2.90
C PRO A 254 6.57 -45.52 -2.55
N ALA A 255 6.02 -45.44 -1.35
CA ALA A 255 4.68 -45.95 -1.14
C ALA A 255 3.79 -45.22 -2.14
N ALA A 256 3.17 -45.93 -3.07
CA ALA A 256 2.39 -45.38 -4.16
C ALA A 256 1.40 -44.31 -3.61
N SER A 257 1.66 -43.05 -3.92
CA SER A 257 0.80 -41.98 -3.48
C SER A 257 -0.60 -42.18 -4.08
N ARG A 258 -1.59 -42.45 -3.23
CA ARG A 258 -2.97 -42.70 -3.68
C ARG A 258 -3.77 -41.43 -3.91
N ASN A 259 -3.13 -40.27 -3.76
CA ASN A 259 -3.78 -38.95 -3.84
C ASN A 259 -2.84 -37.94 -4.47
N TYR A 260 -3.31 -37.25 -5.52
CA TYR A 260 -2.58 -36.18 -6.22
C TYR A 260 -3.43 -34.94 -6.25
N LEU A 261 -2.80 -33.74 -6.07
CA LEU A 261 -3.44 -32.45 -6.12
C LEU A 261 -2.87 -31.65 -7.30
N VAL A 262 -3.76 -31.20 -8.18
CA VAL A 262 -3.45 -30.40 -9.36
C VAL A 262 -4.06 -29.02 -9.17
N PHE A 263 -3.25 -27.96 -9.14
CA PHE A 263 -3.70 -26.61 -8.88
C PHE A 263 -3.91 -25.82 -10.18
N PHE A 264 -4.80 -24.82 -10.11
CA PHE A 264 -5.21 -24.00 -11.24
C PHE A 264 -5.14 -22.52 -10.93
N ASP A 265 -4.81 -21.74 -11.96
CA ASP A 265 -4.91 -20.30 -11.93
C ASP A 265 -6.36 -19.83 -11.70
N PHE A 266 -6.50 -18.58 -11.24
CA PHE A 266 -7.80 -17.97 -11.05
C PHE A 266 -8.58 -17.94 -12.38
N ASN A 267 -9.82 -18.39 -12.34
CA ASN A 267 -10.74 -18.45 -13.48
C ASN A 267 -10.26 -19.27 -14.67
N LYS A 268 -9.21 -20.11 -14.53
CA LYS A 268 -8.71 -20.98 -15.59
C LYS A 268 -9.01 -22.44 -15.33
N SER A 269 -9.07 -23.22 -16.40
CA SER A 269 -9.17 -24.67 -16.41
C SER A 269 -8.04 -25.32 -17.24
N ASP A 270 -7.14 -24.52 -17.82
CA ASP A 270 -6.00 -25.01 -18.58
C ASP A 270 -4.92 -25.52 -17.61
N LEU A 271 -4.27 -26.63 -17.99
CA LEU A 271 -3.18 -27.22 -17.22
C LEU A 271 -1.87 -26.46 -17.49
N THR A 272 -1.23 -25.99 -16.43
CA THR A 272 0.14 -25.47 -16.49
C THR A 272 1.12 -26.62 -16.75
N SER A 273 2.38 -26.31 -17.08
CA SER A 273 3.44 -27.31 -17.26
C SER A 273 3.67 -28.15 -15.98
N ASP A 274 3.56 -27.49 -14.80
CA ASP A 274 3.70 -28.17 -13.52
C ASP A 274 2.49 -29.06 -13.21
N ALA A 275 1.29 -28.57 -13.52
CA ALA A 275 0.07 -29.35 -13.40
C ALA A 275 0.13 -30.61 -14.27
N LYS A 276 0.61 -30.49 -15.52
CA LYS A 276 0.81 -31.64 -16.41
C LYS A 276 1.77 -32.67 -15.83
N ARG A 277 2.93 -32.25 -15.31
CA ARG A 277 3.87 -33.19 -14.66
C ARG A 277 3.25 -34.01 -13.52
N ILE A 278 2.36 -33.37 -12.73
CA ILE A 278 1.65 -34.07 -11.65
C ILE A 278 0.66 -35.08 -12.23
N VAL A 279 -0.06 -34.74 -13.29
CA VAL A 279 -1.00 -35.65 -13.97
C VAL A 279 -0.25 -36.80 -14.62
N ASP A 280 0.90 -36.57 -15.25
CA ASP A 280 1.76 -37.58 -15.86
C ASP A 280 2.27 -38.60 -14.80
N GLN A 281 2.68 -38.09 -13.63
CA GLN A 281 3.06 -38.97 -12.50
C GLN A 281 1.88 -39.80 -11.99
N ALA A 282 0.69 -39.21 -11.90
CA ALA A 282 -0.52 -39.89 -11.49
C ALA A 282 -0.85 -41.03 -12.50
N ALA A 283 -0.80 -40.74 -13.80
CA ALA A 283 -1.05 -41.72 -14.85
C ALA A 283 -0.04 -42.87 -14.80
N ALA A 284 1.27 -42.55 -14.71
CA ALA A 284 2.32 -43.57 -14.62
C ALA A 284 2.15 -44.47 -13.37
N ASN A 285 1.79 -43.88 -12.23
CA ASN A 285 1.55 -44.60 -11.01
C ASN A 285 0.26 -45.45 -11.05
N ALA A 286 -0.80 -44.96 -11.71
CA ALA A 286 -2.02 -45.73 -11.93
C ALA A 286 -1.76 -46.97 -12.75
N GLN A 287 -1.01 -46.84 -13.85
CA GLN A 287 -0.63 -47.97 -14.71
C GLN A 287 0.29 -48.99 -14.00
N SER A 288 1.32 -48.51 -13.27
CA SER A 288 2.28 -49.34 -12.58
C SER A 288 1.64 -50.14 -11.45
N ASN A 289 0.60 -49.62 -10.83
CA ASN A 289 -0.10 -50.25 -9.70
C ASN A 289 -1.41 -50.96 -10.12
N HIS A 290 -1.70 -51.05 -11.43
CA HIS A 290 -2.92 -51.67 -11.96
C HIS A 290 -4.20 -51.09 -11.32
N VAL A 291 -4.27 -49.76 -11.15
CA VAL A 291 -5.42 -49.10 -10.54
C VAL A 291 -6.59 -49.14 -11.50
N SER A 292 -7.68 -49.75 -11.10
CA SER A 292 -8.86 -49.95 -11.93
C SER A 292 -9.87 -48.81 -11.88
N GLN A 293 -9.68 -47.87 -10.97
CA GLN A 293 -10.57 -46.69 -10.84
C GLN A 293 -9.85 -45.47 -10.29
N LEU A 294 -9.97 -44.34 -10.98
CA LEU A 294 -9.50 -43.04 -10.56
C LEU A 294 -10.68 -42.11 -10.35
N GLU A 295 -10.77 -41.43 -9.22
CA GLU A 295 -11.70 -40.37 -8.98
C GLU A 295 -11.01 -39.02 -9.23
N VAL A 296 -11.56 -38.21 -10.14
CA VAL A 296 -11.07 -36.88 -10.48
C VAL A 296 -12.09 -35.83 -10.04
N THR A 297 -11.83 -35.20 -8.90
CA THR A 297 -12.75 -34.27 -8.27
C THR A 297 -12.25 -32.83 -8.39
N GLY A 298 -13.04 -31.95 -9.05
CA GLY A 298 -12.71 -30.56 -9.22
C GLY A 298 -13.31 -29.67 -8.14
N HIS A 299 -12.53 -28.64 -7.74
CA HIS A 299 -12.88 -27.65 -6.72
C HIS A 299 -12.58 -26.23 -7.21
N THR A 300 -13.19 -25.23 -6.55
CA THR A 300 -12.92 -23.82 -6.76
C THR A 300 -12.74 -23.11 -5.42
N ASP A 301 -12.23 -21.88 -5.46
CA ASP A 301 -12.36 -20.96 -4.35
C ASP A 301 -13.82 -20.47 -4.20
N THR A 302 -14.06 -19.56 -3.26
CA THR A 302 -15.41 -19.07 -2.95
C THR A 302 -15.85 -17.87 -3.80
N VAL A 303 -15.03 -17.41 -4.76
CA VAL A 303 -15.37 -16.28 -5.64
C VAL A 303 -16.41 -16.69 -6.68
N GLY A 304 -17.50 -15.96 -6.75
CA GLY A 304 -18.56 -16.15 -7.73
C GLY A 304 -19.74 -17.02 -7.25
N SER A 305 -20.72 -17.21 -8.15
CA SER A 305 -21.93 -17.97 -7.82
C SER A 305 -21.68 -19.47 -7.76
N ASP A 306 -22.50 -20.20 -7.00
CA ASP A 306 -22.44 -21.67 -6.93
C ASP A 306 -22.53 -22.32 -8.31
N ALA A 307 -23.45 -21.83 -9.14
CA ALA A 307 -23.64 -22.37 -10.50
C ALA A 307 -22.40 -22.16 -11.38
N TYR A 308 -21.75 -21.02 -11.25
CA TYR A 308 -20.51 -20.72 -11.95
C TYR A 308 -19.37 -21.64 -11.47
N ASN A 309 -19.15 -21.74 -10.17
CA ASN A 309 -18.11 -22.54 -9.54
C ASN A 309 -18.30 -24.05 -9.83
N MET A 310 -19.54 -24.51 -9.87
CA MET A 310 -19.85 -25.90 -10.26
C MET A 310 -19.41 -26.19 -11.70
N ARG A 311 -19.68 -25.27 -12.65
CA ARG A 311 -19.23 -25.44 -14.04
C ARG A 311 -17.72 -25.34 -14.18
N LEU A 312 -17.08 -24.44 -13.45
CA LEU A 312 -15.62 -24.27 -13.49
C LEU A 312 -14.89 -25.48 -12.90
N SER A 313 -15.36 -26.00 -11.77
CA SER A 313 -14.79 -27.22 -11.18
C SER A 313 -14.93 -28.44 -12.10
N ARG A 314 -16.07 -28.54 -12.78
CA ARG A 314 -16.28 -29.60 -13.80
C ARG A 314 -15.26 -29.48 -14.96
N ARG A 315 -15.11 -28.29 -15.56
CA ARG A 315 -14.13 -28.09 -16.64
C ARG A 315 -12.70 -28.43 -16.22
N ARG A 316 -12.31 -28.07 -15.01
CA ARG A 316 -10.99 -28.43 -14.44
C ARG A 316 -10.81 -29.94 -14.35
N ALA A 317 -11.79 -30.64 -13.82
CA ALA A 317 -11.75 -32.10 -13.73
C ALA A 317 -11.73 -32.75 -15.11
N GLU A 318 -12.46 -32.21 -16.09
CA GLU A 318 -12.44 -32.67 -17.49
C GLU A 318 -11.08 -32.44 -18.15
N SER A 319 -10.39 -31.31 -17.89
CA SER A 319 -9.05 -31.05 -18.41
C SER A 319 -8.02 -32.03 -17.84
N VAL A 320 -8.10 -32.37 -16.55
CA VAL A 320 -7.24 -33.38 -15.92
C VAL A 320 -7.55 -34.77 -16.50
N SER A 321 -8.82 -35.13 -16.66
CA SER A 321 -9.23 -36.40 -17.25
C SER A 321 -8.73 -36.54 -18.69
N ALA A 322 -8.79 -35.48 -19.49
CA ALA A 322 -8.28 -35.48 -20.85
C ALA A 322 -6.75 -35.76 -20.90
N GLU A 323 -5.99 -35.14 -19.99
CA GLU A 323 -4.54 -35.38 -19.90
C GLU A 323 -4.23 -36.77 -19.43
N LEU A 324 -4.95 -37.31 -18.41
CA LEU A 324 -4.81 -38.74 -17.97
C LEU A 324 -5.05 -39.70 -19.14
N GLN A 325 -6.08 -39.42 -19.97
CA GLN A 325 -6.37 -40.23 -21.17
C GLN A 325 -5.26 -40.12 -22.22
N ALA A 326 -4.70 -38.93 -22.41
CA ALA A 326 -3.57 -38.70 -23.32
C ALA A 326 -2.32 -39.47 -22.87
N GLN A 327 -2.17 -39.73 -21.56
CA GLN A 327 -1.11 -40.51 -20.97
C GLN A 327 -1.47 -42.02 -20.93
N GLY A 328 -2.58 -42.45 -21.52
CA GLY A 328 -2.94 -43.82 -21.71
C GLY A 328 -3.83 -44.43 -20.63
N VAL A 329 -4.42 -43.66 -19.72
CA VAL A 329 -5.42 -44.14 -18.76
C VAL A 329 -6.77 -44.29 -19.46
N PRO A 330 -7.41 -45.49 -19.45
CA PRO A 330 -8.71 -45.68 -20.09
C PRO A 330 -9.80 -44.78 -19.51
N SER A 331 -10.64 -44.22 -20.35
CA SER A 331 -11.75 -43.37 -19.90
C SER A 331 -12.75 -44.09 -19.00
N SER A 332 -12.86 -45.41 -19.15
CA SER A 332 -13.71 -46.26 -18.30
C SER A 332 -13.22 -46.37 -16.85
N GLU A 333 -11.95 -46.04 -16.60
CA GLU A 333 -11.34 -46.08 -15.27
C GLU A 333 -11.39 -44.69 -14.58
N ILE A 334 -11.86 -43.64 -15.24
CA ILE A 334 -11.88 -42.27 -14.73
C ILE A 334 -13.31 -41.85 -14.39
N ALA A 335 -13.58 -41.64 -13.10
CA ALA A 335 -14.82 -41.04 -12.61
C ALA A 335 -14.64 -39.57 -12.32
N ILE A 336 -15.43 -38.71 -12.97
CA ILE A 336 -15.33 -37.23 -12.85
C ILE A 336 -16.38 -36.70 -11.90
N PHE A 337 -15.96 -35.92 -10.91
CA PHE A 337 -16.80 -35.23 -9.95
C PHE A 337 -16.52 -33.73 -9.93
N ALA A 338 -17.53 -32.94 -9.58
CA ALA A 338 -17.43 -31.49 -9.43
C ALA A 338 -18.07 -31.08 -8.10
N LYS A 339 -17.34 -30.36 -7.26
CA LYS A 339 -17.80 -29.88 -5.95
C LYS A 339 -18.02 -28.38 -5.92
N GLY A 340 -17.51 -27.64 -6.93
CA GLY A 340 -17.53 -26.19 -6.92
C GLY A 340 -16.82 -25.64 -5.67
N LYS A 341 -17.45 -24.68 -4.98
CA LYS A 341 -16.95 -24.07 -3.75
C LYS A 341 -17.44 -24.74 -2.45
N ARG A 342 -18.05 -25.92 -2.54
CA ARG A 342 -18.71 -26.59 -1.38
C ARG A 342 -17.76 -27.43 -0.53
N ASP A 343 -16.59 -27.76 -1.07
CA ASP A 343 -15.60 -28.63 -0.41
C ASP A 343 -14.23 -27.96 -0.49
N LEU A 344 -13.99 -27.07 0.47
CA LEU A 344 -12.79 -26.23 0.53
C LEU A 344 -11.65 -26.97 1.23
N LEU A 345 -10.43 -26.89 0.69
CA LEU A 345 -9.23 -27.35 1.38
C LEU A 345 -8.88 -26.40 2.54
N VAL A 346 -8.97 -25.10 2.27
CA VAL A 346 -8.80 -24.05 3.26
C VAL A 346 -10.14 -23.36 3.46
N PRO A 347 -10.73 -23.38 4.65
CA PRO A 347 -11.98 -22.69 4.93
C PRO A 347 -11.82 -21.19 4.74
N THR A 348 -12.62 -20.60 3.85
CA THR A 348 -12.63 -19.16 3.57
C THR A 348 -14.07 -18.63 3.58
N ALA A 349 -14.23 -17.34 3.87
CA ALA A 349 -15.51 -16.66 3.69
C ALA A 349 -15.91 -16.64 2.21
N ASP A 350 -17.19 -16.36 1.92
CA ASP A 350 -17.64 -16.24 0.54
C ASP A 350 -16.99 -15.04 -0.17
N GLY A 351 -16.61 -15.20 -1.43
CA GLY A 351 -15.94 -14.17 -2.23
C GLY A 351 -14.43 -14.05 -2.05
N VAL A 352 -13.78 -14.95 -1.30
CA VAL A 352 -12.32 -14.93 -1.08
C VAL A 352 -11.60 -15.78 -2.14
N LYS A 353 -10.55 -15.19 -2.75
CA LYS A 353 -9.62 -15.92 -3.62
C LYS A 353 -8.66 -16.75 -2.77
N GLU A 354 -8.73 -18.08 -2.88
CA GLU A 354 -7.83 -18.99 -2.19
C GLU A 354 -7.21 -19.97 -3.20
N PRO A 355 -5.89 -19.82 -3.50
CA PRO A 355 -5.20 -20.70 -4.46
C PRO A 355 -5.32 -22.17 -4.15
N GLN A 356 -5.24 -22.57 -2.90
CA GLN A 356 -5.31 -23.97 -2.50
C GLN A 356 -6.69 -24.60 -2.73
N ASN A 357 -7.75 -23.78 -2.74
CA ASN A 357 -9.09 -24.24 -3.06
C ASN A 357 -9.30 -24.45 -4.57
N ARG A 358 -8.46 -23.85 -5.43
CA ARG A 358 -8.53 -23.98 -6.89
C ARG A 358 -7.77 -25.21 -7.35
N ARG A 359 -8.30 -26.40 -7.06
CA ARG A 359 -7.61 -27.66 -7.29
C ARG A 359 -8.49 -28.71 -7.96
N VAL A 360 -7.82 -29.72 -8.50
CA VAL A 360 -8.40 -31.03 -8.82
C VAL A 360 -7.66 -32.07 -7.99
N GLN A 361 -8.41 -32.94 -7.38
CA GLN A 361 -7.91 -34.08 -6.62
C GLN A 361 -8.07 -35.34 -7.45
N ILE A 362 -6.99 -36.12 -7.61
CA ILE A 362 -7.00 -37.45 -8.23
C ILE A 362 -6.78 -38.45 -7.12
N VAL A 363 -7.75 -39.31 -6.89
CA VAL A 363 -7.69 -40.38 -5.86
C VAL A 363 -7.75 -41.73 -6.53
N PHE A 364 -6.85 -42.64 -6.17
CA PHE A 364 -6.91 -43.98 -6.63
C PHE A 364 -7.92 -44.80 -5.78
N GLY A 365 -8.97 -45.27 -6.43
CA GLY A 365 -9.94 -46.14 -5.80
C GLY A 365 -9.27 -47.47 -5.35
N SER A 366 -9.60 -47.92 -4.16
CA SER A 366 -9.26 -49.28 -3.74
C SER A 366 -10.04 -50.25 -4.65
N GLY A 367 -9.32 -50.89 -5.55
CA GLY A 367 -9.91 -52.00 -6.31
C GLY A 367 -10.54 -53.02 -5.36
N PRO A 368 -11.51 -53.83 -5.82
CA PRO A 368 -12.12 -54.83 -4.98
C PRO A 368 -11.01 -55.74 -4.44
N THR A 369 -10.87 -55.77 -3.11
CA THR A 369 -10.06 -56.79 -2.43
C THR A 369 -10.70 -58.16 -2.75
N SER A 370 -10.05 -58.90 -3.66
CA SER A 370 -10.35 -60.30 -3.94
C SER A 370 -10.00 -61.17 -2.76
#